data_9c4b50db97e6ccc1f8caf7d056e2e3db
#
_entry.id   9c4b50db97e6ccc1f8caf7d056e2e3db
#
_cell.length_a   1.000
_cell.length_b   1.000
_cell.length_c   1.000
_cell.angle_alpha   90.00
_cell.angle_beta   90.00
_cell.angle_gamma   90.00
#
_symmetry.space_group_name_H-M   'P 1'
#
loop_
_entity.id
_entity.type
_entity.pdbx_description
1 polymer ?
#
loop_
_entity_poly.entity_id
_entity_poly.type
_entity_poly.pdbx_seq_one_letter_code
_entity_poly.pdbx_strand_id
1 'polypeptide(L)'
;MKKAAKKEYTLTIVIVVLCLLFFGLGVSVPLIFDRSSKQENTSETEKFDAIYSLLTNEWYFSKDVEDLDQKLMEKAIEGMTDLEEDPHTQYFDLESAKAFSDTLEGSNVGLGISYFLNDQDQFVIRDVFLNSPAEQVGLKKGDIITDVDGLSCAESDSQKILKRIQSKEGKSIEIVYLRDGQSNTVKITPTEYDQTVVCMLHEDQGYGEIILTSFSEHSGEDFSKAMARLQKAGIKKVVLDLRGNTGGYLSAAVDIASSLLPGGSVIFQEEQKDGTTTSQSTNDDYGYVPMDRIVILQNDTTASASEALIGALRDNLTDKVVTIGTTSYGKGTEQTTVPFSDGTSIKYTIAKWLTPNGDSIHEKGFTPDIEVQPEDVSKISYTTSLEEETITKDTVHANASALQQFLKYLGYSVDRTDEYFSPVSSEALKQFQSDNGLSPTGDCDPDTWQALKQKALLKYNEETLVSDVQRDRAIQEITK
;
A
#
# COMPACT_ATOMS: atom_id res chain seq x y z
N MET A 1 14.72 19.02 83.14
CA MET A 1 15.55 18.79 81.97
C MET A 1 15.94 17.30 81.74
N LYS A 2 16.10 16.42 82.73
CA LYS A 2 16.52 15.01 82.52
C LYS A 2 15.44 14.07 81.98
N LYS A 3 14.13 14.40 82.01
CA LYS A 3 13.04 13.53 81.49
C LYS A 3 12.80 13.73 79.97
N ALA A 4 13.07 14.91 79.40
CA ALA A 4 12.90 15.20 77.97
C ALA A 4 13.98 14.54 77.17
N ALA A 5 15.24 14.64 77.58
CA ALA A 5 16.38 13.99 76.87
C ALA A 5 16.24 12.49 76.78
N LYS A 6 15.67 11.82 77.79
CA LYS A 6 15.49 10.36 77.80
C LYS A 6 14.42 9.90 76.79
N LYS A 7 13.42 10.75 76.48
CA LYS A 7 12.35 10.47 75.52
C LYS A 7 12.83 10.65 74.08
N GLU A 8 13.70 11.64 73.83
CA GLU A 8 14.32 11.84 72.52
C GLU A 8 15.28 10.71 72.15
N TYR A 9 16.13 10.26 73.09
CA TYR A 9 17.04 9.13 72.88
C TYR A 9 16.28 7.83 72.58
N THR A 10 15.14 7.61 73.27
CA THR A 10 14.31 6.42 73.04
C THR A 10 13.68 6.45 71.67
N LEU A 11 13.18 7.63 71.19
CA LEU A 11 12.61 7.77 69.87
C LEU A 11 13.63 7.60 68.78
N THR A 12 14.86 8.17 68.96
CA THR A 12 15.96 8.00 67.99
C THR A 12 16.44 6.54 67.87
N ILE A 13 16.50 5.81 69.01
CA ILE A 13 16.85 4.38 69.03
C ILE A 13 15.77 3.57 68.31
N VAL A 14 14.47 3.87 68.50
CA VAL A 14 13.37 3.17 67.82
C VAL A 14 13.41 3.44 66.29
N ILE A 15 13.67 4.68 65.86
CA ILE A 15 13.80 5.00 64.44
C ILE A 15 15.02 4.30 63.85
N VAL A 16 16.18 4.25 64.51
CA VAL A 16 17.38 3.56 64.04
C VAL A 16 17.12 2.06 63.96
N VAL A 17 16.45 1.46 64.93
CA VAL A 17 16.09 0.05 64.92
C VAL A 17 15.08 -0.28 63.78
N LEU A 18 14.10 0.59 63.54
CA LEU A 18 13.16 0.47 62.42
C LEU A 18 13.91 0.62 61.07
N CYS A 19 14.81 1.60 60.94
CA CYS A 19 15.64 1.74 59.74
C CYS A 19 16.54 0.51 59.49
N LEU A 20 17.11 -0.04 60.55
CA LEU A 20 17.95 -1.27 60.45
C LEU A 20 17.07 -2.50 60.11
N LEU A 21 15.83 -2.59 60.59
CA LEU A 21 14.88 -3.66 60.25
C LEU A 21 14.45 -3.53 58.78
N PHE A 22 14.12 -2.30 58.32
CA PHE A 22 13.83 -2.08 56.89
C PHE A 22 15.04 -2.30 55.99
N PHE A 23 16.24 -1.93 56.42
CA PHE A 23 17.46 -2.16 55.70
C PHE A 23 17.82 -3.68 55.71
N GLY A 24 17.59 -4.37 56.83
CA GLY A 24 17.77 -5.81 56.95
C GLY A 24 16.78 -6.61 56.09
N LEU A 25 15.52 -6.16 55.97
CA LEU A 25 14.55 -6.76 55.08
C LEU A 25 14.85 -6.46 53.59
N GLY A 26 15.39 -5.26 53.28
CA GLY A 26 15.83 -4.90 51.93
C GLY A 26 17.09 -5.62 51.48
N VAL A 27 17.97 -6.00 52.41
CA VAL A 27 19.20 -6.73 52.14
C VAL A 27 19.01 -8.27 52.13
N SER A 28 17.95 -8.75 52.78
CA SER A 28 17.63 -10.19 52.79
C SER A 28 16.96 -10.69 51.51
N VAL A 29 16.38 -9.80 50.71
CA VAL A 29 15.81 -10.17 49.40
C VAL A 29 16.93 -10.59 48.40
N PRO A 30 18.10 -9.93 48.34
CA PRO A 30 19.21 -10.44 47.51
C PRO A 30 19.86 -11.71 48.05
N LEU A 31 19.83 -11.93 49.36
CA LEU A 31 20.50 -13.10 49.98
C LEU A 31 19.76 -14.42 49.81
N ILE A 32 18.47 -14.37 49.41
CA ILE A 32 17.71 -15.57 49.04
C ILE A 32 18.04 -15.99 47.59
N PHE A 33 18.60 -15.08 46.80
CA PHE A 33 19.06 -15.36 45.43
C PHE A 33 20.56 -15.70 45.32
N ASP A 34 21.33 -15.65 46.42
CA ASP A 34 22.72 -16.13 46.41
C ASP A 34 22.78 -17.66 46.64
N ARG A 35 22.23 -18.39 45.67
CA ARG A 35 22.61 -19.76 45.42
C ARG A 35 23.79 -19.72 44.48
N SER A 36 24.97 -19.96 45.04
CA SER A 36 26.18 -20.46 44.39
C SER A 36 26.11 -20.52 42.87
N SER A 37 26.72 -19.52 42.26
CA SER A 37 26.95 -19.44 40.83
C SER A 37 27.82 -20.59 40.33
N LYS A 38 27.21 -21.73 40.05
CA LYS A 38 27.45 -22.35 38.78
C LYS A 38 26.64 -21.50 37.78
N GLN A 39 27.29 -20.78 36.93
CA GLN A 39 26.75 -20.17 35.76
C GLN A 39 26.33 -21.33 34.84
N GLU A 40 25.23 -21.98 35.18
CA GLU A 40 24.50 -22.80 34.23
C GLU A 40 24.00 -21.81 33.22
N ASN A 41 24.38 -21.97 31.95
CA ASN A 41 23.87 -21.20 30.85
C ASN A 41 22.32 -21.43 30.82
N THR A 42 21.58 -20.53 31.46
CA THR A 42 20.14 -20.51 31.38
C THR A 42 19.79 -20.40 29.88
N SER A 43 19.06 -21.36 29.35
CA SER A 43 18.67 -21.32 27.95
C SER A 43 17.80 -20.09 27.68
N GLU A 44 17.82 -19.59 26.47
CA GLU A 44 16.97 -18.43 26.09
C GLU A 44 15.48 -18.75 26.30
N THR A 45 15.08 -19.99 26.10
CA THR A 45 13.71 -20.47 26.37
C THR A 45 13.37 -20.39 27.87
N GLU A 46 14.30 -20.78 28.75
CA GLU A 46 14.10 -20.66 30.22
C GLU A 46 13.99 -19.19 30.66
N LYS A 47 14.73 -18.28 30.03
CA LYS A 47 14.59 -16.83 30.26
C LYS A 47 13.22 -16.34 29.82
N PHE A 48 12.76 -16.77 28.63
CA PHE A 48 11.46 -16.43 28.11
C PHE A 48 10.34 -16.86 29.07
N ASP A 49 10.37 -18.12 29.50
CA ASP A 49 9.39 -18.68 30.45
C ASP A 49 9.42 -17.94 31.79
N ALA A 50 10.61 -17.58 32.29
CA ALA A 50 10.75 -16.82 33.52
C ALA A 50 10.17 -15.40 33.39
N ILE A 51 10.46 -14.67 32.29
CA ILE A 51 9.92 -13.34 32.05
C ILE A 51 8.39 -13.41 31.89
N TYR A 52 7.88 -14.36 31.13
CA TYR A 52 6.44 -14.57 30.96
C TYR A 52 5.76 -14.81 32.33
N SER A 53 6.31 -15.71 33.16
CA SER A 53 5.80 -15.99 34.50
C SER A 53 5.82 -14.77 35.41
N LEU A 54 6.88 -13.94 35.36
CA LEU A 54 6.96 -12.70 36.14
C LEU A 54 5.90 -11.70 35.72
N LEU A 55 5.70 -11.53 34.42
CA LEU A 55 4.72 -10.56 33.89
C LEU A 55 3.28 -11.00 34.14
N THR A 56 2.99 -12.28 34.10
CA THR A 56 1.62 -12.79 34.35
C THR A 56 1.29 -12.87 35.83
N ASN A 57 2.24 -13.21 36.71
CA ASN A 57 1.97 -13.45 38.15
C ASN A 57 2.41 -12.34 39.10
N GLU A 58 3.50 -11.62 38.81
CA GLU A 58 4.13 -10.68 39.75
C GLU A 58 4.00 -9.22 39.32
N TRP A 59 3.78 -8.93 38.02
CA TRP A 59 3.70 -7.58 37.52
C TRP A 59 2.46 -6.85 38.08
N TYR A 60 2.69 -5.67 38.68
CA TYR A 60 1.67 -4.91 39.40
C TYR A 60 0.41 -4.61 38.54
N PHE A 61 0.60 -4.32 37.25
CA PHE A 61 -0.48 -3.97 36.33
C PHE A 61 -1.09 -5.19 35.61
N SER A 62 -0.67 -6.42 35.93
CA SER A 62 -1.17 -7.62 35.24
C SER A 62 -2.68 -7.77 35.30
N LYS A 63 -3.30 -7.34 36.42
CA LYS A 63 -4.75 -7.37 36.66
C LYS A 63 -5.53 -6.28 35.88
N ASP A 64 -4.84 -5.25 35.36
CA ASP A 64 -5.44 -4.12 34.65
C ASP A 64 -5.42 -4.33 33.13
N VAL A 65 -4.84 -5.44 32.66
CA VAL A 65 -4.76 -5.81 31.24
C VAL A 65 -5.62 -7.02 30.99
N GLU A 66 -6.67 -6.85 30.21
CA GLU A 66 -7.54 -7.93 29.74
C GLU A 66 -6.76 -8.82 28.75
N ASP A 67 -6.92 -10.15 28.85
CA ASP A 67 -6.26 -11.16 28.01
C ASP A 67 -4.73 -11.03 27.97
N LEU A 68 -4.11 -10.72 29.14
CA LEU A 68 -2.68 -10.47 29.26
C LEU A 68 -1.83 -11.59 28.67
N ASP A 69 -2.18 -12.86 28.92
CA ASP A 69 -1.44 -14.03 28.44
C ASP A 69 -1.35 -14.04 26.91
N GLN A 70 -2.48 -13.82 26.23
CA GLN A 70 -2.53 -13.75 24.77
C GLN A 70 -1.73 -12.56 24.25
N LYS A 71 -1.90 -11.36 24.82
CA LYS A 71 -1.19 -10.15 24.42
C LYS A 71 0.33 -10.27 24.58
N LEU A 72 0.79 -10.94 25.63
CA LEU A 72 2.23 -11.16 25.83
C LEU A 72 2.80 -12.12 24.78
N MET A 73 2.06 -13.18 24.45
CA MET A 73 2.48 -14.15 23.44
C MET A 73 2.47 -13.53 22.04
N GLU A 74 1.44 -12.77 21.67
CA GLU A 74 1.37 -12.04 20.39
C GLU A 74 2.54 -11.09 20.24
N LYS A 75 2.82 -10.25 21.26
CA LYS A 75 3.98 -9.33 21.23
C LYS A 75 5.33 -10.06 21.14
N ALA A 76 5.45 -11.23 21.75
CA ALA A 76 6.66 -12.03 21.63
C ALA A 76 6.84 -12.59 20.20
N ILE A 77 5.75 -13.06 19.58
CA ILE A 77 5.74 -13.58 18.21
C ILE A 77 6.01 -12.44 17.20
N GLU A 78 5.36 -11.28 17.38
CA GLU A 78 5.63 -10.08 16.58
C GLU A 78 7.11 -9.70 16.65
N GLY A 79 7.71 -9.65 17.87
CA GLY A 79 9.12 -9.35 18.02
C GLY A 79 10.08 -10.40 17.42
N MET A 80 9.65 -11.65 17.28
CA MET A 80 10.44 -12.69 16.59
C MET A 80 10.46 -12.50 15.07
N THR A 81 9.48 -11.83 14.52
CA THR A 81 9.33 -11.59 13.06
C THR A 81 9.75 -10.17 12.65
N ASP A 82 10.02 -9.28 13.60
CA ASP A 82 10.51 -7.92 13.37
C ASP A 82 12.06 -7.93 13.25
N LEU A 83 12.54 -8.31 12.07
CA LEU A 83 13.98 -8.45 11.77
C LEU A 83 14.39 -7.39 10.73
N GLU A 84 15.45 -6.63 11.06
CA GLU A 84 16.01 -5.61 10.14
C GLU A 84 16.51 -6.23 8.83
N GLU A 85 16.99 -7.49 8.86
CA GLU A 85 17.50 -8.22 7.70
C GLU A 85 16.39 -8.69 6.75
N ASP A 86 15.15 -8.76 7.22
CA ASP A 86 14.01 -9.21 6.42
C ASP A 86 12.70 -8.52 6.82
N PRO A 87 12.45 -7.30 6.34
CA PRO A 87 11.23 -6.55 6.63
C PRO A 87 9.97 -7.15 6.00
N HIS A 88 10.12 -8.22 5.20
CA HIS A 88 9.02 -8.92 4.55
C HIS A 88 8.52 -10.13 5.34
N THR A 89 9.29 -10.60 6.34
CA THR A 89 8.84 -11.61 7.29
C THR A 89 7.94 -10.95 8.34
N GLN A 90 6.73 -11.48 8.50
CA GLN A 90 5.70 -10.85 9.33
C GLN A 90 4.73 -11.89 9.90
N TYR A 91 4.40 -11.74 11.17
CA TYR A 91 3.26 -12.42 11.79
C TYR A 91 1.97 -11.63 11.51
N PHE A 92 0.91 -12.33 11.21
CA PHE A 92 -0.43 -11.77 11.03
C PHE A 92 -1.36 -12.31 12.12
N ASP A 93 -1.98 -11.44 12.88
CA ASP A 93 -3.12 -11.77 13.71
C ASP A 93 -4.33 -12.17 12.85
N LEU A 94 -5.43 -12.55 13.48
CA LEU A 94 -6.62 -13.04 12.76
C LEU A 94 -7.19 -12.03 11.76
N GLU A 95 -7.22 -10.74 12.11
CA GLU A 95 -7.77 -9.68 11.28
C GLU A 95 -6.83 -9.40 10.10
N SER A 96 -5.54 -9.24 10.37
CA SER A 96 -4.51 -8.99 9.37
C SER A 96 -4.33 -10.18 8.42
N ALA A 97 -4.40 -11.41 8.92
CA ALA A 97 -4.31 -12.63 8.10
C ALA A 97 -5.47 -12.70 7.10
N LYS A 98 -6.69 -12.39 7.56
CA LYS A 98 -7.87 -12.33 6.69
C LYS A 98 -7.74 -11.21 5.66
N ALA A 99 -7.39 -9.99 6.06
CA ALA A 99 -7.21 -8.86 5.15
C ALA A 99 -6.15 -9.14 4.09
N PHE A 100 -5.06 -9.80 4.47
CA PHE A 100 -4.01 -10.22 3.53
C PHE A 100 -4.51 -11.26 2.53
N SER A 101 -5.28 -12.28 2.99
CA SER A 101 -5.91 -13.27 2.10
C SER A 101 -6.85 -12.62 1.10
N ASP A 102 -7.78 -11.77 1.61
CA ASP A 102 -8.76 -11.06 0.78
C ASP A 102 -8.06 -10.20 -0.32
N THR A 103 -6.90 -9.61 0.01
CA THR A 103 -6.09 -8.84 -0.95
C THR A 103 -5.50 -9.71 -2.06
N LEU A 104 -5.04 -10.91 -1.73
CA LEU A 104 -4.44 -11.84 -2.69
C LEU A 104 -5.49 -12.55 -3.57
N GLU A 105 -6.69 -12.77 -3.06
CA GLU A 105 -7.78 -13.32 -3.86
C GLU A 105 -8.17 -12.36 -5.00
N GLY A 106 -8.13 -11.04 -4.75
CA GLY A 106 -8.31 -10.01 -5.79
C GLY A 106 -9.75 -9.84 -6.27
N SER A 107 -10.69 -10.63 -5.75
CA SER A 107 -12.09 -10.52 -6.13
C SER A 107 -12.87 -9.56 -5.24
N ASN A 108 -13.81 -8.83 -5.82
CA ASN A 108 -14.67 -7.89 -5.10
C ASN A 108 -16.09 -7.93 -5.63
N VAL A 109 -17.06 -7.69 -4.75
CA VAL A 109 -18.47 -7.50 -5.15
C VAL A 109 -18.73 -6.03 -5.40
N GLY A 110 -19.14 -5.68 -6.64
CA GLY A 110 -19.39 -4.30 -6.99
C GLY A 110 -19.71 -4.07 -8.46
N LEU A 111 -19.38 -2.88 -8.95
CA LEU A 111 -19.60 -2.49 -10.34
C LEU A 111 -18.41 -2.83 -11.25
N GLY A 112 -17.22 -2.96 -10.71
CA GLY A 112 -16.00 -3.21 -11.46
C GLY A 112 -15.40 -1.95 -12.08
N ILE A 113 -15.23 -0.91 -11.26
CA ILE A 113 -14.58 0.35 -11.63
C ILE A 113 -13.55 0.76 -10.59
N SER A 114 -12.49 1.44 -11.01
CA SER A 114 -11.71 2.33 -10.16
C SER A 114 -12.23 3.76 -10.32
N TYR A 115 -12.17 4.56 -9.26
CA TYR A 115 -12.76 5.90 -9.25
C TYR A 115 -12.05 6.85 -8.29
N PHE A 116 -12.34 8.13 -8.44
CA PHE A 116 -12.13 9.15 -7.41
C PHE A 116 -13.39 9.99 -7.23
N LEU A 117 -13.50 10.73 -6.12
CA LEU A 117 -14.61 11.64 -5.89
C LEU A 117 -14.25 13.04 -6.39
N ASN A 118 -15.18 13.67 -7.13
CA ASN A 118 -15.05 15.08 -7.51
C ASN A 118 -15.50 16.03 -6.39
N ASP A 119 -15.48 17.35 -6.64
CA ASP A 119 -15.91 18.39 -5.70
C ASP A 119 -17.37 18.27 -5.22
N GLN A 120 -18.16 17.46 -5.86
CA GLN A 120 -19.59 17.22 -5.57
C GLN A 120 -19.81 15.83 -4.97
N ASP A 121 -18.76 15.16 -4.47
CA ASP A 121 -18.79 13.80 -3.94
C ASP A 121 -19.32 12.75 -4.94
N GLN A 122 -19.26 13.04 -6.25
CA GLN A 122 -19.66 12.13 -7.30
C GLN A 122 -18.49 11.24 -7.74
N PHE A 123 -18.81 10.00 -8.12
CA PHE A 123 -17.78 9.02 -8.50
C PHE A 123 -17.37 9.21 -9.96
N VAL A 124 -16.16 9.70 -10.19
CA VAL A 124 -15.57 9.83 -11.53
C VAL A 124 -14.82 8.52 -11.85
N ILE A 125 -15.26 7.83 -12.89
CA ILE A 125 -14.65 6.56 -13.30
C ILE A 125 -13.26 6.83 -13.86
N ARG A 126 -12.23 6.23 -13.24
CA ARG A 126 -10.85 6.24 -13.70
C ARG A 126 -10.60 5.11 -14.69
N ASP A 127 -11.00 3.88 -14.32
CA ASP A 127 -10.84 2.68 -15.13
C ASP A 127 -12.03 1.75 -14.96
N VAL A 128 -12.25 0.89 -15.97
CA VAL A 128 -13.26 -0.16 -15.96
C VAL A 128 -12.55 -1.50 -16.10
N PHE A 129 -12.76 -2.39 -15.12
CA PHE A 129 -12.11 -3.69 -15.11
C PHE A 129 -12.70 -4.65 -16.17
N LEU A 130 -11.84 -5.49 -16.69
CA LEU A 130 -12.16 -6.49 -17.70
C LEU A 130 -13.25 -7.45 -17.21
N ASN A 131 -14.22 -7.76 -18.06
CA ASN A 131 -15.37 -8.63 -17.80
C ASN A 131 -16.28 -8.19 -16.64
N SER A 132 -16.07 -7.03 -16.05
CA SER A 132 -16.86 -6.49 -14.95
C SER A 132 -18.31 -6.13 -15.36
N PRO A 133 -19.23 -5.99 -14.39
CA PRO A 133 -20.57 -5.48 -14.65
C PRO A 133 -20.56 -4.13 -15.37
N ALA A 134 -19.65 -3.22 -15.01
CA ALA A 134 -19.54 -1.89 -15.64
C ALA A 134 -19.12 -1.98 -17.11
N GLU A 135 -18.18 -2.85 -17.45
CA GLU A 135 -17.78 -3.08 -18.84
C GLU A 135 -18.94 -3.62 -19.68
N GLN A 136 -19.70 -4.58 -19.13
CA GLN A 136 -20.83 -5.22 -19.83
C GLN A 136 -21.94 -4.23 -20.20
N VAL A 137 -22.15 -3.18 -19.40
CA VAL A 137 -23.15 -2.15 -19.68
C VAL A 137 -22.59 -0.93 -20.39
N GLY A 138 -21.28 -0.93 -20.71
CA GLY A 138 -20.62 0.10 -21.50
C GLY A 138 -20.32 1.40 -20.73
N LEU A 139 -20.12 1.34 -19.42
CA LEU A 139 -19.52 2.43 -18.65
C LEU A 139 -18.05 2.60 -19.09
N LYS A 140 -17.53 3.82 -19.00
CA LYS A 140 -16.21 4.17 -19.51
C LYS A 140 -15.47 5.11 -18.57
N LYS A 141 -14.15 5.17 -18.73
CA LYS A 141 -13.28 6.19 -18.15
C LYS A 141 -13.84 7.57 -18.42
N GLY A 142 -13.92 8.43 -17.41
CA GLY A 142 -14.44 9.79 -17.47
C GLY A 142 -15.96 9.90 -17.25
N ASP A 143 -16.72 8.80 -17.19
CA ASP A 143 -18.12 8.86 -16.76
C ASP A 143 -18.20 9.30 -15.30
N ILE A 144 -19.17 10.13 -14.96
CA ILE A 144 -19.41 10.63 -13.61
C ILE A 144 -20.71 10.04 -13.10
N ILE A 145 -20.66 9.12 -12.15
CA ILE A 145 -21.86 8.53 -11.53
C ILE A 145 -22.44 9.55 -10.56
N THR A 146 -23.70 9.94 -10.80
CA THR A 146 -24.43 10.96 -10.03
C THR A 146 -25.50 10.37 -9.14
N ASP A 147 -26.02 9.17 -9.45
CA ASP A 147 -27.04 8.48 -8.67
C ASP A 147 -26.85 6.97 -8.74
N VAL A 148 -27.10 6.29 -7.62
CA VAL A 148 -27.04 4.84 -7.49
C VAL A 148 -28.32 4.34 -6.81
N ASP A 149 -29.17 3.62 -7.55
CA ASP A 149 -30.42 3.00 -7.07
C ASP A 149 -31.32 4.01 -6.30
N GLY A 150 -31.45 5.24 -6.84
CA GLY A 150 -32.23 6.33 -6.27
C GLY A 150 -31.53 7.09 -5.12
N LEU A 151 -30.25 6.86 -4.90
CA LEU A 151 -29.44 7.61 -3.93
C LEU A 151 -28.53 8.59 -4.68
N SER A 152 -28.75 9.90 -4.48
CA SER A 152 -27.85 10.93 -5.01
C SER A 152 -26.46 10.80 -4.39
N CYS A 153 -25.42 10.73 -5.22
CA CYS A 153 -24.03 10.69 -4.76
C CYS A 153 -23.64 11.99 -4.04
N ALA A 154 -24.06 13.14 -4.58
CA ALA A 154 -23.79 14.46 -4.00
C ALA A 154 -24.46 14.71 -2.63
N GLU A 155 -25.53 13.97 -2.31
CA GLU A 155 -26.29 14.12 -1.07
C GLU A 155 -26.08 12.97 -0.08
N SER A 156 -25.22 12.01 -0.42
CA SER A 156 -24.99 10.80 0.36
C SER A 156 -23.50 10.59 0.59
N ASP A 157 -23.15 10.15 1.78
CA ASP A 157 -21.81 9.67 2.08
C ASP A 157 -21.40 8.54 1.12
N SER A 158 -20.17 8.60 0.59
CA SER A 158 -19.64 7.62 -0.37
C SER A 158 -19.68 6.19 0.16
N GLN A 159 -19.43 5.98 1.45
CA GLN A 159 -19.51 4.67 2.10
C GLN A 159 -20.95 4.13 2.08
N LYS A 160 -21.96 5.00 2.19
CA LYS A 160 -23.36 4.59 2.08
C LYS A 160 -23.70 4.14 0.66
N ILE A 161 -23.16 4.82 -0.36
CA ILE A 161 -23.30 4.42 -1.78
C ILE A 161 -22.63 3.06 -2.01
N LEU A 162 -21.39 2.87 -1.55
CA LEU A 162 -20.67 1.59 -1.69
C LEU A 162 -21.40 0.43 -1.00
N LYS A 163 -21.86 0.63 0.23
CA LYS A 163 -22.68 -0.35 0.95
C LYS A 163 -24.00 -0.67 0.21
N ARG A 164 -24.62 0.34 -0.43
CA ARG A 164 -25.81 0.12 -1.25
C ARG A 164 -25.50 -0.80 -2.43
N ILE A 165 -24.42 -0.55 -3.16
CA ILE A 165 -23.97 -1.39 -4.27
C ILE A 165 -23.74 -2.83 -3.78
N GLN A 166 -22.94 -3.03 -2.74
CA GLN A 166 -22.64 -4.35 -2.18
C GLN A 166 -23.88 -5.11 -1.72
N SER A 167 -24.84 -4.42 -1.06
CA SER A 167 -26.09 -5.03 -0.59
C SER A 167 -27.03 -5.49 -1.71
N LYS A 168 -26.72 -5.13 -2.95
CA LYS A 168 -27.49 -5.45 -4.15
C LYS A 168 -26.82 -6.50 -5.03
N GLU A 169 -25.88 -7.24 -4.50
CA GLU A 169 -25.28 -8.36 -5.22
C GLU A 169 -26.35 -9.26 -5.86
N GLY A 170 -26.16 -9.58 -7.15
CA GLY A 170 -27.08 -10.39 -7.94
C GLY A 170 -28.43 -9.73 -8.28
N LYS A 171 -28.65 -8.47 -7.87
CA LYS A 171 -29.89 -7.73 -8.14
C LYS A 171 -29.62 -6.52 -9.01
N SER A 172 -30.45 -6.31 -10.04
CA SER A 172 -30.30 -5.15 -10.91
C SER A 172 -30.63 -3.85 -10.17
N ILE A 173 -29.71 -2.89 -10.27
CA ILE A 173 -29.85 -1.52 -9.79
C ILE A 173 -29.77 -0.54 -10.96
N GLU A 174 -30.27 0.67 -10.77
CA GLU A 174 -30.15 1.75 -11.72
C GLU A 174 -29.00 2.68 -11.36
N ILE A 175 -28.19 3.02 -12.36
CA ILE A 175 -27.10 3.99 -12.26
C ILE A 175 -27.41 5.15 -13.19
N VAL A 176 -27.40 6.38 -12.66
CA VAL A 176 -27.39 7.60 -13.45
C VAL A 176 -25.98 8.14 -13.54
N TYR A 177 -25.53 8.48 -14.74
CA TYR A 177 -24.19 9.00 -14.97
C TYR A 177 -24.16 10.09 -16.04
N LEU A 178 -23.18 10.98 -15.95
CA LEU A 178 -22.88 11.98 -16.97
C LEU A 178 -21.75 11.46 -17.86
N ARG A 179 -21.96 11.57 -19.18
CA ARG A 179 -20.92 11.36 -20.20
C ARG A 179 -20.97 12.55 -21.15
N ASP A 180 -19.84 13.23 -21.32
CA ASP A 180 -19.74 14.45 -22.13
C ASP A 180 -20.80 15.51 -21.75
N GLY A 181 -21.11 15.63 -20.45
CA GLY A 181 -22.09 16.52 -19.89
C GLY A 181 -23.57 16.10 -20.10
N GLN A 182 -23.80 14.95 -20.74
CA GLN A 182 -25.17 14.42 -20.95
C GLN A 182 -25.50 13.36 -19.91
N SER A 183 -26.71 13.48 -19.32
CA SER A 183 -27.19 12.48 -18.36
C SER A 183 -27.68 11.23 -19.09
N ASN A 184 -27.19 10.09 -18.62
CA ASN A 184 -27.52 8.76 -19.11
C ASN A 184 -27.96 7.88 -17.94
N THR A 185 -28.70 6.83 -18.24
CA THR A 185 -29.16 5.86 -17.25
C THR A 185 -28.88 4.45 -17.77
N VAL A 186 -28.38 3.58 -16.88
CA VAL A 186 -28.16 2.19 -17.21
C VAL A 186 -28.56 1.28 -16.03
N LYS A 187 -29.04 0.08 -16.36
CA LYS A 187 -29.27 -0.97 -15.36
C LYS A 187 -28.06 -1.88 -15.30
N ILE A 188 -27.54 -2.07 -14.09
CA ILE A 188 -26.35 -2.88 -13.81
C ILE A 188 -26.65 -3.84 -12.66
N THR A 189 -26.06 -5.01 -12.69
CA THR A 189 -26.16 -6.00 -11.60
C THR A 189 -24.81 -6.12 -10.94
N PRO A 190 -24.61 -5.62 -9.72
CA PRO A 190 -23.38 -5.83 -8.98
C PRO A 190 -23.13 -7.33 -8.80
N THR A 191 -21.96 -7.80 -9.14
CA THR A 191 -21.51 -9.18 -8.97
C THR A 191 -20.05 -9.19 -8.52
N GLU A 192 -19.56 -10.34 -8.23
CA GLU A 192 -18.12 -10.58 -8.06
C GLU A 192 -17.39 -10.30 -9.38
N TYR A 193 -16.21 -9.66 -9.29
CA TYR A 193 -15.33 -9.36 -10.42
C TYR A 193 -13.89 -9.25 -9.91
N ASP A 194 -12.93 -9.50 -10.82
CA ASP A 194 -11.51 -9.36 -10.51
C ASP A 194 -11.02 -7.94 -10.76
N GLN A 195 -10.37 -7.34 -9.76
CA GLN A 195 -9.83 -5.97 -9.83
C GLN A 195 -8.40 -5.93 -10.36
N THR A 196 -8.04 -6.79 -11.32
CA THR A 196 -6.64 -6.94 -11.68
C THR A 196 -6.29 -6.48 -13.08
N VAL A 197 -7.20 -6.60 -14.03
CA VAL A 197 -6.94 -6.30 -15.44
C VAL A 197 -7.93 -5.28 -16.00
N VAL A 198 -7.39 -4.20 -16.58
CA VAL A 198 -8.11 -3.27 -17.46
C VAL A 198 -7.57 -3.44 -18.86
N CYS A 199 -8.43 -3.52 -19.87
CA CYS A 199 -8.01 -3.69 -21.27
C CYS A 199 -8.72 -2.69 -22.17
N MET A 200 -7.95 -1.86 -22.86
CA MET A 200 -8.43 -0.86 -23.82
C MET A 200 -7.82 -1.11 -25.19
N LEU A 201 -8.66 -1.05 -26.23
CA LEU A 201 -8.25 -1.21 -27.62
C LEU A 201 -8.25 0.17 -28.31
N HIS A 202 -7.09 0.58 -28.82
CA HIS A 202 -6.91 1.78 -29.65
C HIS A 202 -6.71 1.35 -31.10
N GLU A 203 -7.79 0.81 -31.70
CA GLU A 203 -7.75 0.19 -33.05
C GLU A 203 -7.33 1.20 -34.13
N ASP A 204 -7.75 2.46 -34.02
CA ASP A 204 -7.38 3.55 -34.92
C ASP A 204 -5.87 3.89 -34.87
N GLN A 205 -5.21 3.60 -33.73
CA GLN A 205 -3.78 3.84 -33.51
C GLN A 205 -2.96 2.55 -33.55
N GLY A 206 -3.62 1.37 -33.61
CA GLY A 206 -2.99 0.07 -33.80
C GLY A 206 -2.28 -0.49 -32.57
N TYR A 207 -2.67 -0.09 -31.34
CA TYR A 207 -2.14 -0.65 -30.10
C TYR A 207 -3.24 -0.97 -29.09
N GLY A 208 -2.93 -1.86 -28.14
CA GLY A 208 -3.73 -2.11 -26.96
C GLY A 208 -3.06 -1.50 -25.71
N GLU A 209 -3.85 -1.21 -24.71
CA GLU A 209 -3.38 -0.79 -23.39
C GLU A 209 -3.94 -1.73 -22.33
N ILE A 210 -3.06 -2.35 -21.56
CA ILE A 210 -3.42 -3.24 -20.46
C ILE A 210 -2.86 -2.63 -19.19
N ILE A 211 -3.73 -2.33 -18.22
CA ILE A 211 -3.33 -1.96 -16.86
C ILE A 211 -3.47 -3.21 -16.01
N LEU A 212 -2.40 -3.60 -15.33
CA LEU A 212 -2.38 -4.70 -14.38
C LEU A 212 -2.14 -4.14 -12.99
N THR A 213 -3.16 -4.20 -12.13
CA THR A 213 -3.13 -3.56 -10.81
C THR A 213 -2.53 -4.43 -9.71
N SER A 214 -2.61 -5.75 -9.85
CA SER A 214 -2.02 -6.75 -8.93
C SER A 214 -1.89 -8.11 -9.60
N PHE A 215 -1.19 -9.03 -8.94
CA PHE A 215 -1.03 -10.43 -9.34
C PHE A 215 -1.81 -11.33 -8.39
N SER A 216 -3.12 -11.45 -8.63
CA SER A 216 -4.03 -12.34 -7.89
C SER A 216 -4.12 -13.73 -8.53
N GLU A 217 -4.87 -14.63 -7.91
CA GLU A 217 -5.07 -16.00 -8.38
C GLU A 217 -5.62 -16.05 -9.82
N HIS A 218 -6.50 -15.11 -10.19
CA HIS A 218 -7.17 -15.10 -11.51
C HIS A 218 -6.53 -14.16 -12.55
N SER A 219 -5.49 -13.42 -12.17
CA SER A 219 -4.86 -12.42 -13.05
C SER A 219 -4.33 -13.01 -14.36
N GLY A 220 -3.79 -14.25 -14.32
CA GLY A 220 -3.30 -14.94 -15.51
C GLY A 220 -4.41 -15.22 -16.52
N GLU A 221 -5.57 -15.69 -16.06
CA GLU A 221 -6.73 -15.97 -16.92
C GLU A 221 -7.28 -14.67 -17.54
N ASP A 222 -7.45 -13.63 -16.76
CA ASP A 222 -7.98 -12.36 -17.26
C ASP A 222 -7.00 -11.65 -18.20
N PHE A 223 -5.69 -11.73 -17.90
CA PHE A 223 -4.69 -11.23 -18.83
C PHE A 223 -4.71 -11.98 -20.16
N SER A 224 -4.85 -13.30 -20.12
CA SER A 224 -5.00 -14.13 -21.33
C SER A 224 -6.24 -13.73 -22.17
N LYS A 225 -7.37 -13.44 -21.50
CA LYS A 225 -8.57 -12.90 -22.18
C LYS A 225 -8.30 -11.53 -22.82
N ALA A 226 -7.54 -10.65 -22.14
CA ALA A 226 -7.13 -9.36 -22.70
C ALA A 226 -6.26 -9.57 -23.95
N MET A 227 -5.27 -10.44 -23.88
CA MET A 227 -4.41 -10.77 -25.04
C MET A 227 -5.20 -11.36 -26.19
N ALA A 228 -6.18 -12.21 -25.93
CA ALA A 228 -7.10 -12.73 -26.95
C ALA A 228 -7.94 -11.63 -27.62
N ARG A 229 -8.35 -10.60 -26.87
CA ARG A 229 -9.03 -9.42 -27.46
C ARG A 229 -8.11 -8.65 -28.41
N LEU A 230 -6.85 -8.40 -28.01
CA LEU A 230 -5.84 -7.76 -28.88
C LEU A 230 -5.63 -8.58 -30.15
N GLN A 231 -5.44 -9.88 -30.01
CA GLN A 231 -5.24 -10.80 -31.15
C GLN A 231 -6.43 -10.78 -32.11
N LYS A 232 -7.65 -10.83 -31.59
CA LYS A 232 -8.89 -10.75 -32.40
C LYS A 232 -9.01 -9.43 -33.16
N ALA A 233 -8.56 -8.31 -32.57
CA ALA A 233 -8.52 -6.99 -33.20
C ALA A 233 -7.31 -6.82 -34.16
N GLY A 234 -6.43 -7.84 -34.28
CA GLY A 234 -5.22 -7.75 -35.09
C GLY A 234 -4.12 -6.85 -34.52
N ILE A 235 -4.24 -6.47 -33.27
CA ILE A 235 -3.30 -5.60 -32.56
C ILE A 235 -2.08 -6.42 -32.12
N LYS A 236 -0.87 -5.91 -32.44
CA LYS A 236 0.41 -6.54 -32.11
C LYS A 236 1.34 -5.64 -31.30
N LYS A 237 0.86 -4.53 -30.85
CA LYS A 237 1.59 -3.56 -30.01
C LYS A 237 0.80 -3.35 -28.72
N VAL A 238 1.47 -3.40 -27.57
CA VAL A 238 0.80 -3.23 -26.27
C VAL A 238 1.58 -2.31 -25.34
N VAL A 239 0.86 -1.39 -24.70
CA VAL A 239 1.32 -0.67 -23.51
C VAL A 239 0.85 -1.46 -22.32
N LEU A 240 1.79 -1.91 -21.47
CA LEU A 240 1.53 -2.65 -20.23
C LEU A 240 1.84 -1.73 -19.06
N ASP A 241 0.81 -1.29 -18.36
CA ASP A 241 0.96 -0.38 -17.20
C ASP A 241 1.03 -1.21 -15.91
N LEU A 242 2.19 -1.18 -15.26
CA LEU A 242 2.50 -1.82 -13.98
C LEU A 242 2.73 -0.79 -12.87
N ARG A 243 2.48 0.49 -13.11
CA ARG A 243 2.62 1.54 -12.10
C ARG A 243 1.63 1.29 -10.96
N GLY A 244 2.08 1.48 -9.73
CA GLY A 244 1.24 1.21 -8.55
C GLY A 244 1.08 -0.27 -8.21
N ASN A 245 1.54 -1.19 -9.04
CA ASN A 245 1.42 -2.63 -8.82
C ASN A 245 2.54 -3.15 -7.94
N THR A 246 2.26 -3.46 -6.69
CA THR A 246 3.21 -3.96 -5.69
C THR A 246 3.49 -5.47 -5.82
N GLY A 247 2.94 -6.13 -6.85
CA GLY A 247 3.11 -7.56 -7.10
C GLY A 247 1.91 -8.40 -6.66
N GLY A 248 2.19 -9.52 -6.05
CA GLY A 248 1.26 -10.56 -5.63
C GLY A 248 1.89 -11.94 -5.83
N TYR A 249 1.13 -12.90 -6.36
CA TYR A 249 1.64 -14.24 -6.63
C TYR A 249 2.65 -14.27 -7.78
N LEU A 250 3.83 -14.87 -7.55
CA LEU A 250 4.81 -15.13 -8.60
C LEU A 250 4.28 -16.13 -9.65
N SER A 251 3.43 -17.08 -9.25
CA SER A 251 2.74 -17.97 -10.17
C SER A 251 1.87 -17.22 -11.20
N ALA A 252 1.18 -16.15 -10.76
CA ALA A 252 0.43 -15.30 -11.67
C ALA A 252 1.34 -14.54 -12.65
N ALA A 253 2.56 -14.17 -12.23
CA ALA A 253 3.55 -13.60 -13.17
C ALA A 253 4.00 -14.62 -14.22
N VAL A 254 4.14 -15.91 -13.85
CA VAL A 254 4.40 -17.00 -14.80
C VAL A 254 3.26 -17.12 -15.81
N ASP A 255 2.02 -17.12 -15.36
CA ASP A 255 0.83 -17.27 -16.21
C ASP A 255 0.70 -16.10 -17.20
N ILE A 256 0.89 -14.87 -16.71
CA ILE A 256 0.85 -13.64 -17.53
C ILE A 256 1.99 -13.64 -18.55
N ALA A 257 3.22 -13.93 -18.11
CA ALA A 257 4.37 -14.00 -19.01
C ALA A 257 4.20 -15.09 -20.09
N SER A 258 3.52 -16.19 -19.77
CA SER A 258 3.21 -17.28 -20.72
C SER A 258 2.34 -16.83 -21.89
N SER A 259 1.48 -15.83 -21.68
CA SER A 259 0.71 -15.21 -22.77
C SER A 259 1.56 -14.33 -23.71
N LEU A 260 2.75 -13.89 -23.26
CA LEU A 260 3.62 -12.94 -23.97
C LEU A 260 4.92 -13.57 -24.48
N LEU A 261 5.31 -14.75 -23.97
CA LEU A 261 6.57 -15.43 -24.29
C LEU A 261 6.34 -16.78 -24.95
N PRO A 262 7.23 -17.21 -25.85
CA PRO A 262 7.18 -18.56 -26.44
C PRO A 262 7.30 -19.65 -25.38
N GLY A 263 6.70 -20.82 -25.62
CA GLY A 263 6.80 -21.96 -24.72
C GLY A 263 8.26 -22.37 -24.44
N GLY A 264 8.55 -22.69 -23.17
CA GLY A 264 9.88 -23.01 -22.67
C GLY A 264 10.78 -21.82 -22.31
N SER A 265 10.30 -20.58 -22.45
CA SER A 265 11.05 -19.39 -22.00
C SER A 265 11.17 -19.40 -20.48
N VAL A 266 12.36 -19.14 -19.96
CA VAL A 266 12.58 -18.92 -18.51
C VAL A 266 12.02 -17.56 -18.13
N ILE A 267 11.25 -17.51 -17.04
CA ILE A 267 10.61 -16.28 -16.54
C ILE A 267 11.42 -15.68 -15.40
N PHE A 268 11.83 -16.50 -14.47
CA PHE A 268 12.77 -16.14 -13.39
C PHE A 268 13.46 -17.40 -12.86
N GLN A 269 14.49 -17.19 -12.04
CA GLN A 269 15.18 -18.24 -11.32
C GLN A 269 14.98 -18.03 -9.82
N GLU A 270 14.83 -19.11 -9.06
CA GLU A 270 14.74 -19.09 -7.59
C GLU A 270 16.06 -19.56 -7.00
N GLU A 271 16.68 -18.72 -6.16
CA GLU A 271 17.86 -19.08 -5.38
C GLU A 271 17.42 -19.44 -3.95
N GLN A 272 17.59 -20.72 -3.61
CA GLN A 272 17.26 -21.26 -2.30
C GLN A 272 18.34 -20.93 -1.28
N LYS A 273 18.01 -21.07 0.02
CA LYS A 273 18.91 -20.80 1.14
C LYS A 273 20.25 -21.55 1.07
N ASP A 274 20.27 -22.73 0.45
CA ASP A 274 21.49 -23.55 0.28
C ASP A 274 22.31 -23.16 -0.97
N GLY A 275 21.88 -22.13 -1.71
CA GLY A 275 22.52 -21.65 -2.93
C GLY A 275 22.12 -22.44 -4.20
N THR A 276 21.22 -23.41 -4.09
CA THR A 276 20.69 -24.08 -5.28
C THR A 276 19.74 -23.15 -6.04
N THR A 277 19.79 -23.21 -7.38
CA THR A 277 18.95 -22.39 -8.25
C THR A 277 18.05 -23.26 -9.09
N THR A 278 16.76 -22.91 -9.15
CA THR A 278 15.76 -23.55 -10.02
C THR A 278 15.13 -22.51 -10.95
N SER A 279 14.76 -22.93 -12.17
CA SER A 279 14.17 -22.01 -13.15
C SER A 279 12.67 -22.25 -13.25
N GLN A 280 11.91 -21.16 -13.23
CA GLN A 280 10.49 -21.15 -13.56
C GLN A 280 10.34 -20.76 -15.03
N SER A 281 9.59 -21.55 -15.78
CA SER A 281 9.37 -21.34 -17.20
C SER A 281 7.90 -21.15 -17.52
N THR A 282 7.61 -20.75 -18.75
CA THR A 282 6.25 -20.55 -19.24
C THR A 282 5.36 -21.77 -19.02
N ASN A 283 4.10 -21.51 -18.70
CA ASN A 283 3.03 -22.49 -18.52
C ASN A 283 2.29 -22.69 -19.85
N ASP A 284 2.20 -23.93 -20.33
CA ASP A 284 1.58 -24.28 -21.61
C ASP A 284 0.04 -24.12 -21.61
N ASP A 285 -0.58 -23.92 -20.44
CA ASP A 285 -2.03 -23.71 -20.33
C ASP A 285 -2.48 -22.34 -20.86
N TYR A 286 -1.54 -21.39 -21.02
CA TYR A 286 -1.79 -20.04 -21.52
C TYR A 286 -1.28 -19.90 -22.97
N GLY A 287 -2.16 -19.45 -23.86
CA GLY A 287 -1.83 -19.32 -25.29
C GLY A 287 -0.91 -18.13 -25.56
N TYR A 288 0.28 -18.39 -26.12
CA TYR A 288 1.21 -17.35 -26.53
C TYR A 288 0.65 -16.49 -27.68
N VAL A 289 0.60 -15.18 -27.45
CA VAL A 289 0.21 -14.15 -28.42
C VAL A 289 1.43 -13.29 -28.73
N PRO A 290 2.06 -13.47 -29.93
CA PRO A 290 3.27 -12.74 -30.27
C PRO A 290 3.00 -11.24 -30.45
N MET A 291 3.77 -10.42 -29.75
CA MET A 291 3.75 -8.97 -29.90
C MET A 291 4.95 -8.50 -30.74
N ASP A 292 4.75 -7.47 -31.55
CA ASP A 292 5.81 -6.80 -32.31
C ASP A 292 6.53 -5.75 -31.41
N ARG A 293 5.79 -5.12 -30.48
CA ARG A 293 6.31 -4.14 -29.53
C ARG A 293 5.55 -4.20 -28.20
N ILE A 294 6.27 -4.09 -27.09
CA ILE A 294 5.74 -3.97 -25.74
C ILE A 294 6.38 -2.73 -25.10
N VAL A 295 5.58 -1.79 -24.63
CA VAL A 295 6.02 -0.66 -23.83
C VAL A 295 5.50 -0.86 -22.43
N ILE A 296 6.40 -0.91 -21.44
CA ILE A 296 6.04 -1.14 -20.04
C ILE A 296 6.13 0.19 -19.29
N LEU A 297 5.07 0.57 -18.59
CA LEU A 297 5.08 1.65 -17.62
C LEU A 297 5.38 1.10 -16.23
N GLN A 298 6.36 1.70 -15.55
CA GLN A 298 6.78 1.32 -14.20
C GLN A 298 7.04 2.54 -13.33
N ASN A 299 6.96 2.39 -12.02
CA ASN A 299 7.34 3.41 -11.04
C ASN A 299 7.95 2.79 -9.77
N ASP A 300 8.29 3.62 -8.80
CA ASP A 300 8.91 3.23 -7.53
C ASP A 300 8.05 2.34 -6.61
N THR A 301 6.77 2.17 -6.92
CA THR A 301 5.88 1.21 -6.25
C THR A 301 5.66 -0.06 -7.07
N THR A 302 6.18 -0.15 -8.30
CA THR A 302 6.21 -1.39 -9.09
C THR A 302 7.17 -2.37 -8.43
N ALA A 303 6.68 -3.52 -7.92
CA ALA A 303 7.48 -4.41 -7.07
C ALA A 303 7.22 -5.90 -7.30
N SER A 304 8.17 -6.77 -6.87
CA SER A 304 8.01 -8.22 -6.73
C SER A 304 7.57 -8.90 -8.04
N ALA A 305 6.39 -9.55 -8.10
CA ALA A 305 5.85 -10.21 -9.29
C ALA A 305 5.79 -9.31 -10.53
N SER A 306 5.55 -8.00 -10.34
CA SER A 306 5.65 -7.00 -11.42
C SER A 306 7.07 -6.92 -11.97
N GLU A 307 8.07 -6.92 -11.09
CA GLU A 307 9.48 -6.87 -11.47
C GLU A 307 9.93 -8.20 -12.12
N ALA A 308 9.42 -9.33 -11.63
CA ALA A 308 9.66 -10.63 -12.27
C ALA A 308 9.14 -10.66 -13.71
N LEU A 309 7.94 -10.09 -13.95
CA LEU A 309 7.38 -9.95 -15.31
C LEU A 309 8.24 -9.00 -16.16
N ILE A 310 8.68 -7.86 -15.65
CA ILE A 310 9.57 -6.92 -16.35
C ILE A 310 10.87 -7.64 -16.74
N GLY A 311 11.51 -8.33 -15.80
CA GLY A 311 12.74 -9.09 -16.04
C GLY A 311 12.56 -10.16 -17.10
N ALA A 312 11.48 -10.94 -16.99
CA ALA A 312 11.13 -11.97 -17.97
C ALA A 312 11.02 -11.41 -19.41
N LEU A 313 10.29 -10.31 -19.56
CA LEU A 313 10.05 -9.70 -20.86
C LEU A 313 11.32 -9.03 -21.42
N ARG A 314 12.09 -8.30 -20.61
CA ARG A 314 13.34 -7.66 -21.03
C ARG A 314 14.40 -8.68 -21.49
N ASP A 315 14.57 -9.76 -20.74
CA ASP A 315 15.61 -10.74 -21.01
C ASP A 315 15.26 -11.62 -22.23
N ASN A 316 13.98 -12.00 -22.41
CA ASN A 316 13.56 -12.85 -23.52
C ASN A 316 13.22 -12.08 -24.81
N LEU A 317 12.84 -10.79 -24.72
CA LEU A 317 12.35 -9.98 -25.86
C LEU A 317 13.12 -8.65 -26.00
N THR A 318 14.44 -8.67 -25.86
CA THR A 318 15.32 -7.51 -25.76
C THR A 318 15.03 -6.40 -26.78
N ASP A 319 14.77 -6.76 -28.06
CA ASP A 319 14.54 -5.79 -29.14
C ASP A 319 13.09 -5.27 -29.21
N LYS A 320 12.17 -5.86 -28.46
CA LYS A 320 10.73 -5.58 -28.54
C LYS A 320 10.18 -4.84 -27.31
N VAL A 321 10.92 -4.85 -26.21
CA VAL A 321 10.49 -4.28 -24.93
C VAL A 321 11.18 -2.94 -24.69
N VAL A 322 10.42 -1.94 -24.24
CA VAL A 322 10.92 -0.66 -23.73
C VAL A 322 10.20 -0.34 -22.44
N THR A 323 10.96 0.00 -21.42
CA THR A 323 10.43 0.42 -20.13
C THR A 323 10.47 1.93 -19.97
N ILE A 324 9.40 2.53 -19.44
CA ILE A 324 9.23 3.97 -19.27
C ILE A 324 8.74 4.25 -17.85
N GLY A 325 9.24 5.31 -17.23
CA GLY A 325 8.79 5.75 -15.92
C GLY A 325 9.93 6.07 -14.97
N THR A 326 9.89 5.53 -13.77
CA THR A 326 10.95 5.67 -12.76
C THR A 326 11.48 4.28 -12.35
N THR A 327 12.60 4.24 -11.63
CA THR A 327 13.17 2.99 -11.13
C THR A 327 12.15 2.26 -10.27
N SER A 328 11.99 0.94 -10.47
CA SER A 328 11.09 0.09 -9.70
C SER A 328 11.60 -0.14 -8.27
N TYR A 329 10.80 -0.77 -7.43
CA TYR A 329 11.06 -0.89 -5.98
C TYR A 329 12.31 -1.71 -5.64
N GLY A 330 12.54 -2.83 -6.31
CA GLY A 330 13.68 -3.72 -6.00
C GLY A 330 13.36 -4.81 -5.00
N LYS A 331 12.18 -5.43 -5.04
CA LYS A 331 11.83 -6.57 -4.18
C LYS A 331 12.20 -7.90 -4.85
N GLY A 332 13.45 -8.34 -4.66
CA GLY A 332 13.98 -9.60 -5.19
C GLY A 332 13.87 -10.79 -4.23
N THR A 333 12.88 -10.82 -3.32
CA THR A 333 12.65 -11.90 -2.36
C THR A 333 11.28 -12.53 -2.56
N GLU A 334 11.19 -13.83 -2.29
CA GLU A 334 9.97 -14.62 -2.34
C GLU A 334 9.56 -15.03 -0.93
N GLN A 335 8.27 -14.85 -0.59
CA GLN A 335 7.70 -15.24 0.68
C GLN A 335 6.67 -16.36 0.49
N THR A 336 6.55 -17.18 1.53
CA THR A 336 5.42 -18.09 1.70
C THR A 336 4.65 -17.74 2.96
N THR A 337 3.36 -18.13 2.99
CA THR A 337 2.49 -17.92 4.15
C THR A 337 2.09 -19.27 4.70
N VAL A 338 2.26 -19.45 6.01
CA VAL A 338 1.84 -20.66 6.75
C VAL A 338 0.71 -20.26 7.71
N PRO A 339 -0.52 -20.74 7.46
CA PRO A 339 -1.63 -20.51 8.38
C PRO A 339 -1.52 -21.40 9.61
N PHE A 340 -1.97 -20.91 10.77
CA PHE A 340 -2.13 -21.66 11.99
C PHE A 340 -3.60 -22.05 12.21
N SER A 341 -3.82 -23.01 13.10
CA SER A 341 -5.16 -23.57 13.37
C SER A 341 -6.14 -22.59 14.05
N ASP A 342 -5.64 -21.50 14.60
CA ASP A 342 -6.41 -20.41 15.22
C ASP A 342 -6.78 -19.30 14.23
N GLY A 343 -6.36 -19.42 12.97
CA GLY A 343 -6.62 -18.44 11.89
C GLY A 343 -5.56 -17.36 11.75
N THR A 344 -4.56 -17.31 12.64
CA THR A 344 -3.39 -16.45 12.48
C THR A 344 -2.43 -17.04 11.43
N SER A 345 -1.42 -16.29 10.98
CA SER A 345 -0.45 -16.82 10.01
C SER A 345 0.92 -16.15 10.15
N ILE A 346 1.93 -16.82 9.60
CA ILE A 346 3.25 -16.24 9.39
C ILE A 346 3.56 -16.20 7.89
N LYS A 347 3.98 -15.04 7.41
CA LYS A 347 4.60 -14.85 6.10
C LYS A 347 6.10 -14.71 6.31
N TYR A 348 6.92 -15.50 5.62
CA TYR A 348 8.38 -15.42 5.75
C TYR A 348 9.08 -15.67 4.43
N THR A 349 10.27 -15.12 4.28
CA THR A 349 11.10 -15.25 3.07
C THR A 349 11.68 -16.65 2.99
N ILE A 350 11.48 -17.30 1.84
CA ILE A 350 11.96 -18.66 1.54
C ILE A 350 13.06 -18.70 0.49
N ALA A 351 13.08 -17.73 -0.43
CA ALA A 351 14.03 -17.67 -1.54
C ALA A 351 14.30 -16.23 -1.98
N LYS A 352 15.36 -16.05 -2.75
CA LYS A 352 15.53 -14.91 -3.64
C LYS A 352 15.18 -15.31 -5.06
N TRP A 353 14.62 -14.41 -5.82
CA TRP A 353 14.44 -14.64 -7.25
C TRP A 353 15.39 -13.76 -8.07
N LEU A 354 15.78 -14.26 -9.20
CA LEU A 354 16.71 -13.65 -10.16
C LEU A 354 16.02 -13.55 -11.53
N THR A 355 16.46 -12.64 -12.38
CA THR A 355 16.00 -12.56 -13.76
C THR A 355 16.33 -13.86 -14.54
N PRO A 356 15.77 -14.09 -15.74
CA PRO A 356 16.17 -15.22 -16.59
C PRO A 356 17.69 -15.31 -16.80
N ASN A 357 18.37 -14.18 -16.91
CA ASN A 357 19.83 -14.11 -17.07
C ASN A 357 20.63 -14.32 -15.77
N GLY A 358 19.95 -14.45 -14.62
CA GLY A 358 20.57 -14.66 -13.30
C GLY A 358 20.93 -13.37 -12.57
N ASP A 359 20.43 -12.21 -12.99
CA ASP A 359 20.70 -10.94 -12.34
C ASP A 359 19.77 -10.72 -11.14
N SER A 360 20.32 -10.21 -10.02
CA SER A 360 19.56 -9.80 -8.86
C SER A 360 19.16 -8.33 -8.93
N ILE A 361 17.88 -8.07 -8.75
CA ILE A 361 17.31 -6.71 -8.67
C ILE A 361 17.02 -6.29 -7.22
N HIS A 362 17.28 -7.17 -6.25
CA HIS A 362 16.99 -6.90 -4.84
C HIS A 362 17.68 -5.62 -4.38
N GLU A 363 16.90 -4.72 -3.74
CA GLU A 363 17.31 -3.38 -3.28
C GLU A 363 17.80 -2.41 -4.40
N LYS A 364 17.63 -2.79 -5.68
CA LYS A 364 18.08 -1.96 -6.83
C LYS A 364 16.93 -1.57 -7.74
N GLY A 365 15.99 -2.49 -7.97
CA GLY A 365 14.94 -2.33 -8.97
C GLY A 365 15.45 -2.35 -10.42
N PHE A 366 14.52 -2.15 -11.34
CA PHE A 366 14.80 -1.93 -12.75
C PHE A 366 14.83 -0.44 -13.07
N THR A 367 15.96 0.08 -13.52
CA THR A 367 16.01 1.40 -14.13
C THR A 367 15.28 1.36 -15.47
N PRO A 368 14.35 2.30 -15.77
CA PRO A 368 13.65 2.33 -17.05
C PRO A 368 14.58 2.73 -18.19
N ASP A 369 14.27 2.27 -19.41
CA ASP A 369 15.01 2.66 -20.62
C ASP A 369 14.79 4.16 -20.94
N ILE A 370 13.60 4.68 -20.58
CA ILE A 370 13.25 6.10 -20.75
C ILE A 370 12.71 6.60 -19.40
N GLU A 371 13.53 7.42 -18.75
CA GLU A 371 13.12 8.04 -17.49
C GLU A 371 12.14 9.20 -17.74
N VAL A 372 11.00 9.15 -17.05
CA VAL A 372 9.97 10.19 -17.04
C VAL A 372 9.47 10.37 -15.61
N GLN A 373 9.80 11.53 -15.03
CA GLN A 373 9.35 11.89 -13.67
C GLN A 373 8.04 12.67 -13.76
N PRO A 374 6.91 12.13 -13.24
CA PRO A 374 5.69 12.89 -13.12
C PRO A 374 5.77 13.87 -11.95
N GLU A 375 5.06 14.98 -12.04
CA GLU A 375 4.75 15.80 -10.87
C GLU A 375 3.62 15.10 -10.10
N ASP A 376 3.96 14.50 -8.98
CA ASP A 376 3.04 13.66 -8.20
C ASP A 376 2.86 14.22 -6.79
N VAL A 377 1.76 14.92 -6.60
CA VAL A 377 1.43 15.54 -5.31
C VAL A 377 1.05 14.52 -4.24
N SER A 378 0.68 13.29 -4.62
CA SER A 378 0.37 12.22 -3.67
C SER A 378 1.62 11.75 -2.90
N LYS A 379 2.81 12.02 -3.43
CA LYS A 379 4.11 11.68 -2.84
C LYS A 379 4.72 12.78 -1.99
N ILE A 380 4.08 13.94 -1.87
CA ILE A 380 4.54 15.00 -0.99
C ILE A 380 4.54 14.49 0.45
N SER A 381 5.73 14.38 1.04
CA SER A 381 5.92 13.85 2.39
C SER A 381 5.52 14.88 3.45
N TYR A 382 4.77 14.44 4.44
CA TYR A 382 4.41 15.22 5.63
C TYR A 382 4.24 14.30 6.84
N THR A 383 4.32 14.86 8.05
CA THR A 383 4.06 14.13 9.29
C THR A 383 2.58 14.25 9.70
N THR A 384 2.06 13.27 10.41
CA THR A 384 0.65 13.23 10.87
C THR A 384 0.32 14.25 11.97
N SER A 385 1.32 14.96 12.51
CA SER A 385 1.14 15.95 13.60
C SER A 385 0.22 17.13 13.26
N LEU A 386 -0.07 17.36 11.98
CA LEU A 386 -1.00 18.43 11.54
C LEU A 386 -2.48 18.16 11.85
N GLU A 387 -2.82 17.01 12.35
CA GLU A 387 -4.20 16.74 12.81
C GLU A 387 -4.51 17.47 14.13
N GLU A 388 -3.48 17.97 14.84
CA GLU A 388 -3.59 18.64 16.14
C GLU A 388 -2.87 19.99 16.22
N GLU A 389 -2.02 20.36 15.25
CA GLU A 389 -1.16 21.54 15.29
C GLU A 389 -1.55 22.58 14.24
N THR A 390 -1.35 23.85 14.54
CA THR A 390 -1.54 24.97 13.60
C THR A 390 -0.20 25.55 13.20
N ILE A 391 0.06 25.65 11.88
CA ILE A 391 1.26 26.32 11.36
C ILE A 391 0.95 27.80 11.19
N THR A 392 1.69 28.62 11.94
CA THR A 392 1.52 30.09 11.91
C THR A 392 2.61 30.75 11.08
N LYS A 393 2.29 31.92 10.58
CA LYS A 393 3.23 32.77 9.82
C LYS A 393 4.54 33.02 10.58
N ASP A 394 5.65 33.05 9.86
CA ASP A 394 6.99 33.39 10.38
C ASP A 394 7.56 32.34 11.36
N THR A 395 7.20 31.06 11.13
CA THR A 395 7.66 29.93 11.93
C THR A 395 8.36 28.87 11.09
N VAL A 396 9.19 28.04 11.72
CA VAL A 396 9.76 26.81 11.14
C VAL A 396 8.92 25.63 11.62
N HIS A 397 8.44 24.84 10.67
CA HIS A 397 7.62 23.65 10.94
C HIS A 397 7.87 22.57 9.90
N ALA A 398 8.03 21.31 10.33
CA ALA A 398 8.35 20.18 9.44
C ALA A 398 7.37 20.06 8.23
N ASN A 399 6.09 20.37 8.46
CA ASN A 399 5.07 20.29 7.42
C ASN A 399 4.92 21.58 6.57
N ALA A 400 5.65 22.65 6.85
CA ALA A 400 5.59 23.89 6.04
C ALA A 400 6.05 23.67 4.61
N SER A 401 6.99 22.74 4.40
CA SER A 401 7.43 22.36 3.06
C SER A 401 6.28 21.75 2.25
N ALA A 402 5.55 20.79 2.80
CA ALA A 402 4.40 20.15 2.14
C ALA A 402 3.27 21.18 1.89
N LEU A 403 2.94 21.99 2.88
CA LEU A 403 1.96 23.08 2.77
C LEU A 403 2.25 23.98 1.56
N GLN A 404 3.49 24.44 1.45
CA GLN A 404 3.93 25.33 0.37
C GLN A 404 3.96 24.64 -0.99
N GLN A 405 4.30 23.34 -1.03
CA GLN A 405 4.24 22.54 -2.25
C GLN A 405 2.82 22.37 -2.76
N PHE A 406 1.85 22.07 -1.88
CA PHE A 406 0.43 21.99 -2.25
C PHE A 406 -0.11 23.34 -2.75
N LEU A 407 0.20 24.45 -2.07
CA LEU A 407 -0.19 25.79 -2.51
C LEU A 407 0.37 26.11 -3.91
N LYS A 408 1.65 25.82 -4.13
CA LYS A 408 2.31 26.01 -5.44
C LYS A 408 1.64 25.19 -6.54
N TYR A 409 1.35 23.92 -6.26
CA TYR A 409 0.69 23.04 -7.22
C TYR A 409 -0.73 23.54 -7.57
N LEU A 410 -1.46 24.07 -6.60
CA LEU A 410 -2.76 24.69 -6.84
C LEU A 410 -2.68 26.05 -7.55
N GLY A 411 -1.48 26.60 -7.76
CA GLY A 411 -1.25 27.85 -8.49
C GLY A 411 -1.15 29.09 -7.62
N TYR A 412 -1.09 28.95 -6.31
CA TYR A 412 -0.88 30.07 -5.39
C TYR A 412 0.60 30.44 -5.34
N SER A 413 0.89 31.75 -5.27
CA SER A 413 2.27 32.28 -5.31
C SER A 413 2.94 32.11 -3.96
N VAL A 414 3.85 31.15 -3.84
CA VAL A 414 4.76 30.98 -2.72
C VAL A 414 6.19 31.36 -3.11
N ASP A 415 6.97 31.87 -2.16
CA ASP A 415 8.36 32.28 -2.37
C ASP A 415 9.37 31.15 -2.09
N ARG A 416 8.91 30.05 -1.45
CA ARG A 416 9.75 28.94 -1.03
C ARG A 416 8.94 27.66 -0.82
N THR A 417 9.66 26.52 -0.65
CA THR A 417 9.04 25.21 -0.37
C THR A 417 9.87 24.41 0.64
N ASP A 418 10.51 25.10 1.59
CA ASP A 418 11.23 24.49 2.72
C ASP A 418 10.42 24.56 4.03
N GLU A 419 11.03 24.24 5.15
CA GLU A 419 10.36 24.17 6.45
C GLU A 419 10.00 25.51 7.08
N TYR A 420 10.39 26.65 6.48
CA TYR A 420 10.03 27.97 6.99
C TYR A 420 8.77 28.51 6.33
N PHE A 421 7.70 28.70 7.11
CA PHE A 421 6.45 29.26 6.62
C PHE A 421 6.49 30.77 6.57
N SER A 422 6.83 31.33 5.41
CA SER A 422 7.10 32.74 5.21
C SER A 422 5.82 33.60 5.24
N PRO A 423 5.95 34.94 5.45
CA PRO A 423 4.83 35.86 5.27
C PRO A 423 4.19 35.82 3.88
N VAL A 424 4.97 35.56 2.83
CA VAL A 424 4.46 35.44 1.45
C VAL A 424 3.62 34.16 1.31
N SER A 425 4.11 33.03 1.82
CA SER A 425 3.35 31.77 1.84
C SER A 425 2.09 31.86 2.69
N SER A 426 2.12 32.60 3.81
CA SER A 426 0.92 32.87 4.63
C SER A 426 -0.13 33.68 3.87
N GLU A 427 0.27 34.65 3.05
CA GLU A 427 -0.67 35.42 2.23
C GLU A 427 -1.25 34.55 1.11
N ALA A 428 -0.44 33.66 0.50
CA ALA A 428 -0.92 32.65 -0.46
C ALA A 428 -1.95 31.70 0.18
N LEU A 429 -1.70 31.24 1.40
CA LEU A 429 -2.65 30.41 2.16
C LEU A 429 -3.95 31.16 2.48
N LYS A 430 -3.86 32.41 2.86
CA LYS A 430 -5.02 33.26 3.12
C LYS A 430 -5.90 33.43 1.86
N GLN A 431 -5.27 33.56 0.69
CA GLN A 431 -6.00 33.58 -0.57
C GLN A 431 -6.69 32.24 -0.81
N PHE A 432 -5.97 31.10 -0.63
CA PHE A 432 -6.57 29.76 -0.72
C PHE A 432 -7.78 29.60 0.22
N GLN A 433 -7.66 30.00 1.48
CA GLN A 433 -8.74 29.96 2.45
C GLN A 433 -9.97 30.75 1.96
N SER A 434 -9.75 31.97 1.46
CA SER A 434 -10.81 32.81 0.93
C SER A 434 -11.52 32.16 -0.27
N ASP A 435 -10.75 31.60 -1.21
CA ASP A 435 -11.28 30.99 -2.44
C ASP A 435 -12.09 29.70 -2.15
N ASN A 436 -11.80 29.03 -1.01
CA ASN A 436 -12.43 27.79 -0.59
C ASN A 436 -13.45 27.95 0.56
N GLY A 437 -13.86 29.18 0.89
CA GLY A 437 -14.88 29.46 1.91
C GLY A 437 -14.42 29.23 3.36
N LEU A 438 -13.11 29.15 3.60
CA LEU A 438 -12.52 29.07 4.93
C LEU A 438 -12.24 30.47 5.50
N SER A 439 -12.03 30.56 6.83
CA SER A 439 -11.63 31.81 7.46
C SER A 439 -10.23 32.24 6.98
N PRO A 440 -10.07 33.42 6.34
CA PRO A 440 -8.81 33.81 5.74
C PRO A 440 -7.80 34.36 6.77
N THR A 441 -7.32 33.49 7.66
CA THR A 441 -6.37 33.82 8.73
C THR A 441 -4.93 33.93 8.21
N GLY A 442 -4.58 33.12 7.23
CA GLY A 442 -3.21 32.92 6.77
C GLY A 442 -2.40 31.95 7.64
N ASP A 443 -3.04 31.35 8.66
CA ASP A 443 -2.52 30.24 9.48
C ASP A 443 -3.12 28.92 9.00
N CYS A 444 -2.35 27.84 9.00
CA CYS A 444 -2.82 26.53 8.59
C CYS A 444 -3.28 25.74 9.81
N ASP A 445 -4.56 25.81 10.11
CA ASP A 445 -5.22 24.94 11.08
C ASP A 445 -5.55 23.56 10.45
N PRO A 446 -5.97 22.56 11.24
CA PRO A 446 -6.31 21.23 10.73
C PRO A 446 -7.34 21.23 9.59
N ASP A 447 -8.38 22.07 9.67
CA ASP A 447 -9.42 22.16 8.64
C ASP A 447 -8.86 22.71 7.32
N THR A 448 -8.04 23.76 7.42
CA THR A 448 -7.31 24.34 6.26
C THR A 448 -6.37 23.33 5.62
N TRP A 449 -5.63 22.55 6.45
CA TRP A 449 -4.74 21.50 5.96
C TRP A 449 -5.49 20.42 5.18
N GLN A 450 -6.60 19.90 5.73
CA GLN A 450 -7.39 18.89 5.06
C GLN A 450 -7.97 19.39 3.74
N ALA A 451 -8.53 20.61 3.73
CA ALA A 451 -9.05 21.22 2.51
C ALA A 451 -7.97 21.39 1.44
N LEU A 452 -6.78 21.87 1.83
CA LEU A 452 -5.66 22.07 0.91
C LEU A 452 -5.21 20.76 0.28
N LYS A 453 -5.02 19.72 1.09
CA LYS A 453 -4.64 18.38 0.65
C LYS A 453 -5.69 17.78 -0.30
N GLN A 454 -6.96 17.85 0.06
CA GLN A 454 -8.05 17.33 -0.75
C GLN A 454 -8.12 18.04 -2.11
N LYS A 455 -8.01 19.37 -2.15
CA LYS A 455 -8.03 20.13 -3.41
C LYS A 455 -6.82 19.82 -4.30
N ALA A 456 -5.63 19.66 -3.72
CA ALA A 456 -4.44 19.29 -4.48
C ALA A 456 -4.57 17.88 -5.09
N LEU A 457 -5.05 16.90 -4.30
CA LEU A 457 -5.27 15.54 -4.78
C LEU A 457 -6.39 15.44 -5.81
N LEU A 458 -7.48 16.22 -5.64
CA LEU A 458 -8.56 16.27 -6.63
C LEU A 458 -8.04 16.81 -7.97
N LYS A 459 -7.36 17.97 -7.95
CA LYS A 459 -6.77 18.53 -9.17
C LYS A 459 -5.81 17.54 -9.85
N TYR A 460 -4.97 16.85 -9.07
CA TYR A 460 -4.08 15.80 -9.59
C TYR A 460 -4.85 14.66 -10.26
N ASN A 461 -5.92 14.19 -9.63
CA ASN A 461 -6.76 13.13 -10.19
C ASN A 461 -7.44 13.56 -11.49
N GLU A 462 -7.94 14.78 -11.55
CA GLU A 462 -8.58 15.34 -12.76
C GLU A 462 -7.57 15.53 -13.89
N GLU A 463 -6.39 16.07 -13.59
CA GLU A 463 -5.32 16.26 -14.58
C GLU A 463 -4.81 14.92 -15.12
N THR A 464 -4.54 13.94 -14.24
CA THR A 464 -4.05 12.61 -14.65
C THR A 464 -5.12 11.76 -15.35
N LEU A 465 -6.40 12.04 -15.15
CA LEU A 465 -7.46 11.41 -15.94
C LEU A 465 -7.37 11.77 -17.43
N VAL A 466 -6.94 13.01 -17.73
CA VAL A 466 -6.92 13.58 -19.10
C VAL A 466 -5.54 13.43 -19.72
N SER A 467 -4.46 13.75 -18.99
CA SER A 467 -3.08 13.76 -19.47
C SER A 467 -2.14 13.19 -18.42
N ASP A 468 -1.41 12.16 -18.80
CA ASP A 468 -0.41 11.48 -17.98
C ASP A 468 0.90 11.43 -18.75
N VAL A 469 1.88 12.20 -18.31
CA VAL A 469 3.15 12.40 -19.02
C VAL A 469 3.91 11.11 -19.31
N GLN A 470 3.81 10.10 -18.43
CA GLN A 470 4.42 8.80 -18.65
C GLN A 470 3.63 7.99 -19.68
N ARG A 471 2.29 7.96 -19.57
CA ARG A 471 1.41 7.33 -20.53
C ARG A 471 1.51 8.00 -21.91
N ASP A 472 1.52 9.31 -21.97
CA ASP A 472 1.68 10.07 -23.22
C ASP A 472 3.02 9.73 -23.89
N ARG A 473 4.10 9.59 -23.09
CA ARG A 473 5.39 9.14 -23.59
C ARG A 473 5.36 7.70 -24.10
N ALA A 474 4.63 6.81 -23.42
CA ALA A 474 4.44 5.43 -23.88
C ALA A 474 3.66 5.36 -25.20
N ILE A 475 2.63 6.18 -25.37
CA ILE A 475 1.87 6.28 -26.62
C ILE A 475 2.78 6.76 -27.76
N GLN A 476 3.61 7.76 -27.53
CA GLN A 476 4.60 8.20 -28.52
C GLN A 476 5.58 7.10 -28.91
N GLU A 477 5.99 6.24 -27.97
CA GLU A 477 6.95 5.18 -28.21
C GLU A 477 6.31 3.97 -28.92
N ILE A 478 5.08 3.61 -28.57
CA ILE A 478 4.38 2.46 -29.15
C ILE A 478 3.88 2.73 -30.58
N THR A 479 3.62 3.98 -30.92
CA THR A 479 3.10 4.39 -32.24
C THR A 479 4.20 4.67 -33.28
N LYS A 480 5.48 4.65 -32.88
CA LYS A 480 6.61 4.64 -33.83
C LYS A 480 6.61 3.33 -34.64
#